data_4cdccf80c0d430de31ffb007ed80f52c
#
_entry.id   4cdccf80c0d430de31ffb007ed80f52c
#
_cell.length_a   1.000
_cell.length_b   1.000
_cell.length_c   1.000
_cell.angle_alpha   90.00
_cell.angle_beta   90.00
_cell.angle_gamma   90.00
#
_symmetry.space_group_name_H-M   'P 1'
#
loop_
_entity.id
_entity.type
_entity.pdbx_description
1 polymer ?
#
loop_
_entity_poly.entity_id
_entity_poly.type
_entity_poly.pdbx_seq_one_letter_code
_entity_poly.pdbx_strand_id
1 'polypeptide(L)'
;MKEFSFSSIAVKTTLIHTVTYFLIGLLAFLFLDYSAKYADPTVAVALRQTDHPMVAAGPLFQVLRGFLFGIAFFALRDVIFPKQRGWLTLWLVLLIVGVFSPFSASPGSLEGVVYSTLPLWFHLMSLPELIVQSFLLASLTHYLVNHPEKKWLSILFVALFAIIVLLTLLGALSALGFLPAPA
;
A
#
# COMPACT_ATOMS: atom_id res chain seq x y z
N MET A 1 26.78 1.14 17.77
CA MET A 1 25.74 0.61 16.83
C MET A 1 24.59 1.60 16.79
N LYS A 2 24.02 1.87 15.60
CA LYS A 2 22.88 2.77 15.47
C LYS A 2 21.65 2.06 16.07
N GLU A 3 21.03 2.64 17.09
CA GLU A 3 19.81 2.10 17.67
C GLU A 3 18.61 2.40 16.77
N PHE A 4 17.93 1.37 16.31
CA PHE A 4 16.72 1.48 15.51
C PHE A 4 15.50 1.43 16.42
N SER A 5 14.89 2.57 16.73
CA SER A 5 13.74 2.62 17.61
C SER A 5 12.45 2.14 16.92
N PHE A 6 11.59 1.44 17.68
CA PHE A 6 10.29 0.98 17.20
C PHE A 6 9.43 2.12 16.64
N SER A 7 9.30 3.20 17.40
CA SER A 7 8.47 4.34 16.99
C SER A 7 8.93 4.96 15.68
N SER A 8 10.25 5.10 15.48
CA SER A 8 10.79 5.64 14.24
C SER A 8 10.47 4.75 13.03
N ILE A 9 10.63 3.43 13.18
CA ILE A 9 10.34 2.48 12.09
C ILE A 9 8.84 2.43 11.82
N ALA A 10 8.02 2.24 12.86
CA ALA A 10 6.58 2.10 12.71
C ALA A 10 5.94 3.35 12.09
N VAL A 11 6.25 4.54 12.60
CA VAL A 11 5.72 5.80 12.06
C VAL A 11 6.14 6.00 10.61
N LYS A 12 7.43 5.89 10.29
CA LYS A 12 7.92 6.08 8.92
C LYS A 12 7.30 5.07 7.95
N THR A 13 7.22 3.79 8.35
CA THR A 13 6.60 2.75 7.52
C THR A 13 5.13 3.05 7.25
N THR A 14 4.37 3.45 8.28
CA THR A 14 2.96 3.82 8.14
C THR A 14 2.76 4.99 7.17
N LEU A 15 3.53 6.07 7.34
CA LEU A 15 3.48 7.24 6.47
C LEU A 15 3.79 6.86 5.02
N ILE A 16 4.91 6.17 4.80
CA ILE A 16 5.35 5.78 3.47
C ILE A 16 4.36 4.82 2.82
N HIS A 17 3.88 3.81 3.55
CA HIS A 17 2.92 2.85 3.02
C HIS A 17 1.63 3.52 2.57
N THR A 18 1.03 4.35 3.43
CA THR A 18 -0.23 5.04 3.11
C THR A 18 -0.08 5.96 1.91
N VAL A 19 1.01 6.74 1.87
CA VAL A 19 1.27 7.67 0.76
C VAL A 19 1.55 6.92 -0.56
N THR A 20 2.43 5.92 -0.54
CA THR A 20 2.76 5.16 -1.76
C THR A 20 1.58 4.33 -2.26
N TYR A 21 0.81 3.73 -1.37
CA TYR A 21 -0.43 3.02 -1.72
C TYR A 21 -1.40 3.93 -2.46
N PHE A 22 -1.68 5.11 -1.88
CA PHE A 22 -2.61 6.06 -2.48
C PHE A 22 -2.12 6.56 -3.85
N LEU A 23 -0.85 6.98 -3.94
CA LEU A 23 -0.32 7.54 -5.18
C LEU A 23 -0.23 6.50 -6.29
N ILE A 24 0.27 5.29 -5.99
CA ILE A 24 0.39 4.23 -7.01
C ILE A 24 -0.99 3.69 -7.39
N GLY A 25 -1.91 3.52 -6.41
CA GLY A 25 -3.28 3.14 -6.69
C GLY A 25 -4.03 4.19 -7.53
N LEU A 26 -3.82 5.49 -7.29
CA LEU A 26 -4.38 6.55 -8.11
C LEU A 26 -3.83 6.51 -9.55
N LEU A 27 -2.53 6.32 -9.71
CA LEU A 27 -1.93 6.15 -11.04
C LEU A 27 -2.47 4.90 -11.74
N ALA A 28 -2.57 3.79 -11.04
CA ALA A 28 -3.15 2.56 -11.60
C ALA A 28 -4.63 2.77 -11.98
N PHE A 29 -5.41 3.44 -11.14
CA PHE A 29 -6.81 3.79 -11.46
C PHE A 29 -6.92 4.60 -12.74
N LEU A 30 -6.06 5.61 -12.93
CA LEU A 30 -6.10 6.50 -14.09
C LEU A 30 -5.57 5.83 -15.36
N PHE A 31 -4.47 5.05 -15.27
CA PHE A 31 -3.79 4.51 -16.45
C PHE A 31 -4.24 3.10 -16.85
N LEU A 32 -4.80 2.32 -15.92
CA LEU A 32 -5.27 0.96 -16.17
C LEU A 32 -6.79 0.85 -16.33
N ASP A 33 -7.49 1.99 -16.34
CA ASP A 33 -8.96 2.04 -16.45
C ASP A 33 -9.66 1.10 -15.45
N TYR A 34 -9.33 1.26 -14.17
CA TYR A 34 -9.89 0.40 -13.11
C TYR A 34 -11.40 0.44 -13.06
N SER A 35 -12.02 1.59 -13.37
CA SER A 35 -13.49 1.71 -13.37
C SER A 35 -14.12 0.67 -14.31
N ALA A 36 -13.67 0.62 -15.57
CA ALA A 36 -14.17 -0.36 -16.55
C ALA A 36 -13.75 -1.79 -16.20
N LYS A 37 -12.53 -2.01 -15.71
CA LYS A 37 -12.03 -3.35 -15.37
C LYS A 37 -12.76 -3.98 -14.19
N TYR A 38 -13.09 -3.19 -13.16
CA TYR A 38 -13.87 -3.67 -12.03
C TYR A 38 -15.35 -3.86 -12.35
N ALA A 39 -15.87 -3.16 -13.38
CA ALA A 39 -17.22 -3.35 -13.90
C ALA A 39 -17.37 -4.58 -14.80
N ASP A 40 -16.26 -5.21 -15.23
CA ASP A 40 -16.31 -6.46 -15.99
C ASP A 40 -17.09 -7.53 -15.20
N PRO A 41 -18.10 -8.20 -15.78
CA PRO A 41 -18.94 -9.18 -15.09
C PRO A 41 -18.14 -10.28 -14.37
N THR A 42 -16.99 -10.69 -14.93
CA THR A 42 -16.15 -11.74 -14.34
C THR A 42 -15.37 -11.27 -13.12
N VAL A 43 -15.17 -9.97 -12.98
CA VAL A 43 -14.47 -9.34 -11.83
C VAL A 43 -15.50 -8.87 -10.80
N ALA A 44 -16.61 -8.29 -11.23
CA ALA A 44 -17.66 -7.72 -10.39
C ALA A 44 -18.29 -8.72 -9.42
N VAL A 45 -18.31 -10.01 -9.76
CA VAL A 45 -18.80 -11.08 -8.87
C VAL A 45 -17.84 -11.34 -7.69
N ALA A 46 -16.57 -10.97 -7.81
CA ALA A 46 -15.56 -11.25 -6.80
C ALA A 46 -15.09 -10.00 -6.04
N LEU A 47 -15.16 -8.82 -6.65
CA LEU A 47 -14.63 -7.57 -6.10
C LEU A 47 -15.68 -6.46 -6.05
N ARG A 48 -15.55 -5.57 -5.07
CA ARG A 48 -16.37 -4.36 -5.00
C ARG A 48 -16.03 -3.40 -6.13
N GLN A 49 -17.05 -2.70 -6.64
CA GLN A 49 -16.86 -1.66 -7.64
C GLN A 49 -16.06 -0.48 -7.07
N THR A 50 -15.39 0.27 -7.95
CA THR A 50 -14.49 1.35 -7.55
C THR A 50 -15.20 2.52 -6.87
N ASP A 51 -16.49 2.71 -7.11
CA ASP A 51 -17.37 3.73 -6.47
C ASP A 51 -17.93 3.29 -5.12
N HIS A 52 -17.71 2.03 -4.72
CA HIS A 52 -18.22 1.52 -3.45
C HIS A 52 -17.59 2.25 -2.26
N PRO A 53 -18.36 2.67 -1.22
CA PRO A 53 -17.85 3.44 -0.08
C PRO A 53 -16.65 2.81 0.64
N MET A 54 -16.62 1.48 0.76
CA MET A 54 -15.46 0.77 1.35
C MET A 54 -14.20 0.85 0.50
N VAL A 55 -14.32 0.98 -0.83
CA VAL A 55 -13.17 1.19 -1.72
C VAL A 55 -12.67 2.62 -1.59
N ALA A 56 -13.59 3.60 -1.55
CA ALA A 56 -13.25 5.00 -1.28
C ALA A 56 -12.56 5.19 0.08
N ALA A 57 -12.96 4.42 1.10
CA ALA A 57 -12.30 4.41 2.42
C ALA A 57 -10.99 3.60 2.47
N GLY A 58 -10.62 2.92 1.39
CA GLY A 58 -9.45 2.04 1.30
C GLY A 58 -8.16 2.61 1.89
N PRO A 59 -7.76 3.86 1.55
CA PRO A 59 -6.54 4.47 2.09
C PRO A 59 -6.53 4.62 3.62
N LEU A 60 -7.69 4.74 4.30
CA LEU A 60 -7.74 4.78 5.76
C LEU A 60 -7.29 3.46 6.39
N PHE A 61 -7.63 2.33 5.77
CA PHE A 61 -7.19 1.01 6.24
C PHE A 61 -5.69 0.79 6.03
N GLN A 62 -5.06 1.55 5.13
CA GLN A 62 -3.62 1.45 4.92
C GLN A 62 -2.81 2.02 6.08
N VAL A 63 -3.39 2.87 6.91
CA VAL A 63 -2.76 3.32 8.17
C VAL A 63 -2.51 2.12 9.08
N LEU A 64 -3.53 1.28 9.31
CA LEU A 64 -3.38 0.06 10.09
C LEU A 64 -2.40 -0.91 9.43
N ARG A 65 -2.52 -1.14 8.14
CA ARG A 65 -1.63 -2.06 7.38
C ARG A 65 -0.18 -1.58 7.43
N GLY A 66 0.06 -0.28 7.26
CA GLY A 66 1.39 0.31 7.38
C GLY A 66 1.99 0.16 8.78
N PHE A 67 1.17 0.27 9.82
CA PHE A 67 1.61 0.01 11.18
C PHE A 67 1.99 -1.46 11.40
N LEU A 68 1.20 -2.41 10.89
CA LEU A 68 1.53 -3.83 10.94
C LEU A 68 2.83 -4.16 10.20
N PHE A 69 3.07 -3.55 9.03
CA PHE A 69 4.37 -3.64 8.35
C PHE A 69 5.49 -3.07 9.22
N GLY A 70 5.24 -1.96 9.92
CA GLY A 70 6.20 -1.36 10.85
C GLY A 70 6.62 -2.29 11.98
N ILE A 71 5.68 -3.07 12.54
CA ILE A 71 5.97 -4.13 13.53
C ILE A 71 6.88 -5.20 12.92
N ALA A 72 6.54 -5.71 11.74
CA ALA A 72 7.33 -6.73 11.06
C ALA A 72 8.74 -6.23 10.72
N PHE A 73 8.87 -4.99 10.22
CA PHE A 73 10.16 -4.41 9.88
C PHE A 73 11.01 -4.13 11.12
N PHE A 74 10.38 -3.78 12.24
CA PHE A 74 11.10 -3.66 13.50
C PHE A 74 11.63 -5.02 14.00
N ALA A 75 10.85 -6.09 13.86
CA ALA A 75 11.33 -7.43 14.20
C ALA A 75 12.53 -7.86 13.35
N LEU A 76 12.60 -7.39 12.10
CA LEU A 76 13.69 -7.68 11.15
C LEU A 76 14.77 -6.58 11.11
N ARG A 77 14.72 -5.58 11.99
CA ARG A 77 15.54 -4.36 11.92
C ARG A 77 17.04 -4.61 11.83
N ASP A 78 17.55 -5.57 12.60
CA ASP A 78 18.98 -5.86 12.71
C ASP A 78 19.54 -6.56 11.45
N VAL A 79 18.65 -7.15 10.65
CA VAL A 79 18.99 -7.79 9.36
C VAL A 79 18.85 -6.83 8.19
N ILE A 80 17.90 -5.88 8.27
CA ILE A 80 17.54 -5.00 7.16
C ILE A 80 18.34 -3.68 7.19
N PHE A 81 18.18 -2.89 8.26
CA PHE A 81 18.64 -1.50 8.24
C PHE A 81 20.16 -1.30 8.32
N PRO A 82 20.96 -2.15 8.97
CA PRO A 82 22.42 -1.98 8.98
C PRO A 82 23.06 -2.30 7.63
N LYS A 83 22.39 -3.04 6.76
CA LYS A 83 22.95 -3.50 5.48
C LYS A 83 22.69 -2.49 4.38
N GLN A 84 23.71 -2.19 3.58
CA GLN A 84 23.60 -1.28 2.44
C GLN A 84 22.51 -1.71 1.43
N ARG A 85 22.34 -3.03 1.21
CA ARG A 85 21.32 -3.61 0.34
C ARG A 85 20.09 -4.15 1.11
N GLY A 86 19.89 -3.69 2.35
CA GLY A 86 18.76 -4.13 3.16
C GLY A 86 17.40 -3.80 2.55
N TRP A 87 17.30 -2.71 1.78
CA TRP A 87 16.11 -2.39 0.99
C TRP A 87 15.74 -3.48 -0.02
N LEU A 88 16.73 -4.12 -0.65
CA LEU A 88 16.50 -5.22 -1.59
C LEU A 88 15.98 -6.46 -0.87
N THR A 89 16.56 -6.79 0.29
CA THR A 89 16.06 -7.91 1.12
C THR A 89 14.61 -7.66 1.53
N LEU A 90 14.29 -6.44 1.97
CA LEU A 90 12.94 -6.05 2.36
C LEU A 90 11.98 -6.13 1.19
N TRP A 91 12.38 -5.63 0.02
CA TRP A 91 11.56 -5.70 -1.20
C TRP A 91 11.30 -7.15 -1.62
N LEU A 92 12.31 -8.03 -1.63
CA LEU A 92 12.13 -9.43 -1.96
C LEU A 92 11.18 -10.13 -0.99
N VAL A 93 11.24 -9.84 0.31
CA VAL A 93 10.29 -10.39 1.29
C VAL A 93 8.86 -9.91 0.98
N LEU A 94 8.66 -8.61 0.74
CA LEU A 94 7.35 -8.08 0.39
C LEU A 94 6.83 -8.65 -0.93
N LEU A 95 7.68 -8.77 -1.93
CA LEU A 95 7.29 -9.26 -3.25
C LEU A 95 6.97 -10.76 -3.22
N ILE A 96 7.87 -11.58 -2.67
CA ILE A 96 7.70 -13.04 -2.69
C ILE A 96 6.60 -13.46 -1.72
N VAL A 97 6.67 -13.01 -0.45
CA VAL A 97 5.72 -13.45 0.58
C VAL A 97 4.43 -12.63 0.56
N GLY A 98 4.51 -11.34 0.27
CA GLY A 98 3.36 -10.44 0.33
C GLY A 98 2.55 -10.35 -0.97
N VAL A 99 3.17 -10.56 -2.14
CA VAL A 99 2.50 -10.45 -3.44
C VAL A 99 2.32 -11.82 -4.09
N PHE A 100 3.40 -12.54 -4.35
CA PHE A 100 3.32 -13.79 -5.11
C PHE A 100 2.81 -14.99 -4.29
N SER A 101 3.16 -15.05 -3.00
CA SER A 101 2.85 -16.20 -2.14
C SER A 101 2.24 -15.80 -0.78
N PRO A 102 1.21 -14.92 -0.74
CA PRO A 102 0.48 -14.65 0.49
C PRO A 102 -0.36 -15.87 0.87
N PHE A 103 -0.68 -15.98 2.18
CA PHE A 103 -1.58 -17.03 2.69
C PHE A 103 -3.07 -16.72 2.38
N SER A 104 -3.37 -16.12 1.24
CA SER A 104 -4.73 -15.76 0.82
C SER A 104 -4.83 -15.65 -0.69
N ALA A 105 -6.02 -15.92 -1.24
CA ALA A 105 -6.32 -15.82 -2.66
C ALA A 105 -6.45 -14.34 -3.10
N SER A 106 -5.31 -13.66 -3.26
CA SER A 106 -5.24 -12.24 -3.66
C SER A 106 -5.00 -12.09 -5.16
N PRO A 107 -5.44 -11.01 -5.82
CA PRO A 107 -5.04 -10.70 -7.18
C PRO A 107 -3.50 -10.69 -7.33
N GLY A 108 -2.99 -11.30 -8.40
CA GLY A 108 -1.55 -11.39 -8.67
C GLY A 108 -0.80 -12.51 -7.91
N SER A 109 -1.42 -13.20 -6.97
CA SER A 109 -0.80 -14.27 -6.21
C SER A 109 -1.05 -15.66 -6.81
N LEU A 110 -0.19 -16.63 -6.45
CA LEU A 110 -0.36 -18.04 -6.83
C LEU A 110 -1.69 -18.59 -6.29
N GLU A 111 -1.98 -18.34 -5.01
CA GLU A 111 -3.24 -18.75 -4.37
C GLU A 111 -4.45 -18.07 -5.04
N GLY A 112 -4.31 -16.81 -5.47
CA GLY A 112 -5.34 -16.10 -6.21
C GLY A 112 -5.66 -16.76 -7.55
N VAL A 113 -4.64 -17.14 -8.31
CA VAL A 113 -4.81 -17.82 -9.61
C VAL A 113 -5.48 -19.18 -9.45
N VAL A 114 -5.16 -19.93 -8.37
CA VAL A 114 -5.68 -21.27 -8.14
C VAL A 114 -7.09 -21.26 -7.54
N TYR A 115 -7.36 -20.39 -6.57
CA TYR A 115 -8.56 -20.48 -5.73
C TYR A 115 -9.57 -19.36 -5.90
N SER A 116 -9.29 -18.33 -6.73
CA SER A 116 -10.28 -17.31 -7.04
C SER A 116 -10.94 -17.53 -8.40
N THR A 117 -12.10 -16.92 -8.60
CA THR A 117 -12.80 -16.89 -9.90
C THR A 117 -12.35 -15.73 -10.79
N LEU A 118 -11.36 -14.96 -10.34
CA LEU A 118 -10.80 -13.84 -11.10
C LEU A 118 -10.10 -14.34 -12.37
N PRO A 119 -10.31 -13.71 -13.52
CA PRO A 119 -9.67 -14.12 -14.75
C PRO A 119 -8.14 -13.81 -14.71
N LEU A 120 -7.36 -14.62 -15.43
CA LEU A 120 -5.89 -14.50 -15.44
C LEU A 120 -5.40 -13.10 -15.84
N TRP A 121 -6.10 -12.45 -16.79
CA TRP A 121 -5.73 -11.10 -17.21
C TRP A 121 -5.80 -10.09 -16.04
N PHE A 122 -6.75 -10.25 -15.10
CA PHE A 122 -6.88 -9.39 -13.93
C PHE A 122 -5.72 -9.59 -12.95
N HIS A 123 -5.29 -10.84 -12.73
CA HIS A 123 -4.10 -11.14 -11.95
C HIS A 123 -2.84 -10.48 -12.52
N LEU A 124 -2.64 -10.59 -13.84
CA LEU A 124 -1.48 -10.00 -14.51
C LEU A 124 -1.51 -8.46 -14.51
N MET A 125 -2.70 -7.87 -14.68
CA MET A 125 -2.89 -6.42 -14.68
C MET A 125 -2.57 -5.79 -13.32
N SER A 126 -2.84 -6.49 -12.21
CA SER A 126 -2.58 -5.99 -10.85
C SER A 126 -1.09 -6.02 -10.46
N LEU A 127 -0.26 -6.86 -11.12
CA LEU A 127 1.14 -7.03 -10.74
C LEU A 127 1.99 -5.77 -10.83
N PRO A 128 1.95 -4.93 -11.89
CA PRO A 128 2.76 -3.73 -11.97
C PRO A 128 2.56 -2.79 -10.79
N GLU A 129 1.30 -2.57 -10.37
CA GLU A 129 0.97 -1.76 -9.19
C GLU A 129 1.61 -2.33 -7.93
N LEU A 130 1.40 -3.62 -7.66
CA LEU A 130 1.90 -4.31 -6.46
C LEU A 130 3.43 -4.34 -6.40
N ILE A 131 4.09 -4.58 -7.54
CA ILE A 131 5.55 -4.60 -7.65
C ILE A 131 6.14 -3.22 -7.37
N VAL A 132 5.60 -2.17 -8.01
CA VAL A 132 6.10 -0.81 -7.82
C VAL A 132 5.82 -0.31 -6.41
N GLN A 133 4.64 -0.56 -5.87
CA GLN A 133 4.29 -0.16 -4.50
C GLN A 133 5.19 -0.84 -3.46
N SER A 134 5.40 -2.16 -3.56
CA SER A 134 6.27 -2.90 -2.65
C SER A 134 7.73 -2.43 -2.74
N PHE A 135 8.21 -2.09 -3.94
CA PHE A 135 9.53 -1.50 -4.16
C PHE A 135 9.67 -0.14 -3.48
N LEU A 136 8.71 0.75 -3.68
CA LEU A 136 8.73 2.08 -3.05
C LEU A 136 8.65 1.98 -1.53
N LEU A 137 7.78 1.12 -1.00
CA LEU A 137 7.69 0.89 0.44
C LEU A 137 9.02 0.43 1.01
N ALA A 138 9.66 -0.57 0.41
CA ALA A 138 10.93 -1.10 0.88
C ALA A 138 12.08 -0.07 0.81
N SER A 139 12.24 0.55 -0.36
CA SER A 139 13.36 1.47 -0.63
C SER A 139 13.26 2.76 0.19
N LEU A 140 12.06 3.38 0.23
CA LEU A 140 11.85 4.62 0.96
C LEU A 140 11.89 4.41 2.48
N THR A 141 11.34 3.30 2.99
CA THR A 141 11.43 2.99 4.43
C THR A 141 12.88 2.77 4.83
N HIS A 142 13.63 1.94 4.09
CA HIS A 142 15.05 1.72 4.36
C HIS A 142 15.84 3.04 4.31
N TYR A 143 15.58 3.87 3.30
CA TYR A 143 16.24 5.16 3.15
C TYR A 143 15.95 6.09 4.33
N LEU A 144 14.67 6.36 4.64
CA LEU A 144 14.29 7.30 5.69
C LEU A 144 14.67 6.85 7.09
N VAL A 145 14.68 5.54 7.36
CA VAL A 145 15.13 5.01 8.66
C VAL A 145 16.63 5.23 8.82
N ASN A 146 17.40 5.07 7.74
CA ASN A 146 18.84 5.24 7.77
C ASN A 146 19.32 6.70 7.70
N HIS A 147 18.47 7.64 7.21
CA HIS A 147 18.79 9.05 7.02
C HIS A 147 17.85 9.96 7.84
N PRO A 148 17.92 9.92 9.19
CA PRO A 148 17.06 10.74 10.05
C PRO A 148 17.32 12.25 9.91
N GLU A 149 18.48 12.63 9.36
CA GLU A 149 18.85 14.02 9.04
C GLU A 149 18.02 14.60 7.88
N LYS A 150 17.40 13.78 7.04
CA LYS A 150 16.55 14.23 5.91
C LYS A 150 15.14 14.63 6.39
N LYS A 151 15.11 15.59 7.32
CA LYS A 151 13.85 16.06 7.96
C LYS A 151 12.82 16.56 6.95
N TRP A 152 13.25 17.24 5.88
CA TRP A 152 12.36 17.76 4.84
C TRP A 152 11.53 16.65 4.18
N LEU A 153 12.15 15.49 3.92
CA LEU A 153 11.47 14.35 3.31
C LEU A 153 10.46 13.74 4.29
N SER A 154 10.80 13.65 5.57
CA SER A 154 9.87 13.21 6.61
C SER A 154 8.67 14.16 6.72
N ILE A 155 8.90 15.48 6.67
CA ILE A 155 7.84 16.49 6.69
C ILE A 155 6.94 16.36 5.46
N LEU A 156 7.53 16.14 4.28
CA LEU A 156 6.78 15.90 3.04
C LEU A 156 5.83 14.69 3.20
N PHE A 157 6.33 13.56 3.69
CA PHE A 157 5.49 12.38 3.92
C PHE A 157 4.40 12.61 4.95
N VAL A 158 4.66 13.36 6.02
CA VAL A 158 3.65 13.74 7.01
C VAL A 158 2.57 14.62 6.37
N ALA A 159 2.95 15.63 5.58
CA ALA A 159 2.01 16.51 4.91
C ALA A 159 1.13 15.73 3.90
N LEU A 160 1.73 14.91 3.05
CA LEU A 160 1.01 14.07 2.10
C LEU A 160 0.06 13.10 2.81
N PHE A 161 0.53 12.43 3.88
CA PHE A 161 -0.29 11.55 4.70
C PHE A 161 -1.50 12.27 5.27
N ALA A 162 -1.31 13.45 5.87
CA ALA A 162 -2.39 14.23 6.45
C ALA A 162 -3.44 14.61 5.39
N ILE A 163 -2.99 15.06 4.21
CA ILE A 163 -3.88 15.39 3.09
C ILE A 163 -4.66 14.16 2.63
N ILE A 164 -3.99 13.03 2.42
CA ILE A 164 -4.62 11.78 1.95
C ILE A 164 -5.66 11.30 2.95
N VAL A 165 -5.31 11.24 4.24
CA VAL A 165 -6.23 10.79 5.29
C VAL A 165 -7.43 11.71 5.38
N LEU A 166 -7.23 13.03 5.34
CA LEU A 166 -8.32 14.02 5.37
C LEU A 166 -9.25 13.86 4.16
N LEU A 167 -8.70 13.85 2.95
CA LEU A 167 -9.50 13.71 1.72
C LEU A 167 -10.27 12.39 1.70
N THR A 168 -9.63 11.28 2.11
CA THR A 168 -10.26 9.97 2.14
C THR A 168 -11.36 9.92 3.21
N LEU A 169 -11.15 10.54 4.37
CA LEU A 169 -12.16 10.63 5.42
C LEU A 169 -13.38 11.43 4.94
N LEU A 170 -13.15 12.58 4.32
CA LEU A 170 -14.23 13.41 3.77
C LEU A 170 -15.00 12.65 2.67
N GLY A 171 -14.30 11.97 1.77
CA GLY A 171 -14.91 11.13 0.73
C GLY A 171 -15.74 9.98 1.31
N ALA A 172 -15.23 9.29 2.32
CA ALA A 172 -15.96 8.22 3.00
C ALA A 172 -17.20 8.74 3.72
N LEU A 173 -17.11 9.88 4.42
CA LEU A 173 -18.27 10.50 5.09
C LEU A 173 -19.33 10.97 4.09
N SER A 174 -18.93 11.52 2.94
CA SER A 174 -19.84 11.87 1.86
C SER A 174 -20.52 10.64 1.27
N ALA A 175 -19.78 9.57 0.99
CA ALA A 175 -20.33 8.32 0.47
C ALA A 175 -21.30 7.61 1.45
N LEU A 176 -21.15 7.87 2.75
CA LEU A 176 -22.07 7.37 3.80
C LEU A 176 -23.25 8.33 4.07
N GLY A 177 -23.36 9.46 3.34
CA GLY A 177 -24.44 10.43 3.47
C GLY A 177 -24.33 11.39 4.66
N PHE A 178 -23.17 11.42 5.36
CA PHE A 178 -22.93 12.37 6.46
C PHE A 178 -22.53 13.78 5.96
N LEU A 179 -22.09 13.91 4.72
CA LEU A 179 -21.74 15.16 4.09
C LEU A 179 -22.44 15.26 2.73
N PRO A 180 -22.74 16.51 2.26
CA PRO A 180 -23.27 16.71 0.90
C PRO A 180 -22.27 16.16 -0.12
N ALA A 181 -22.82 15.58 -1.22
CA ALA A 181 -21.97 15.15 -2.33
C ALA A 181 -21.18 16.35 -2.89
N PRO A 182 -19.91 16.17 -3.26
CA PRO A 182 -19.17 17.23 -3.95
C PRO A 182 -19.89 17.59 -5.25
N ALA A 183 -20.03 18.91 -5.48
CA ALA A 183 -20.67 19.46 -6.68
C ALA A 183 -19.84 19.17 -7.94
#